data_27e45ec8e1cb26757fb52911f09b9637
#
_entry.id   27e45ec8e1cb26757fb52911f09b9637
#
_cell.length_a   1.000
_cell.length_b   1.000
_cell.length_c   1.000
_cell.angle_alpha   90.00
_cell.angle_beta   90.00
_cell.angle_gamma   90.00
#
_symmetry.space_group_name_H-M   'P 1'
#
loop_
_entity.id
_entity.type
_entity.pdbx_description
1 polymer ?
#
loop_
_entity_poly.entity_id
_entity_poly.type
_entity_poly.pdbx_seq_one_letter_code
_entity_poly.pdbx_strand_id
1 'polypeptide(L)'
;MAFSVRAVLRAICADLGLPFVFKASYDKANRSSLKSYRGPGLEKGLAILAEVKAKVDVPIATDIHTVEECEPVAAVADLVQIPAFLCRQTDLVVAAARATRAAGGLLHVKKGQFLAPWDCRNILDKVKEATGGGPDMTILCERGNSFGYNNLIVDMLGIGEMKKLGVPVTIDATHAVQLPGADPRTGGASTGGRRDGVSVIAKSAIAAGADGVFLEFHPDPDKALCDPLSCLPLDGAATLLATLKAVHAAVR
;
A
#
# COMPACT_ATOMS: atom_id res chain seq x y z
N MET A 1 -12.41 -2.70 16.78
CA MET A 1 -11.14 -2.01 16.53
C MET A 1 -11.08 -1.38 15.13
N ALA A 2 -11.18 -2.13 14.02
CA ALA A 2 -11.12 -1.53 12.69
C ALA A 2 -12.14 -0.40 12.44
N PHE A 3 -13.36 -0.47 12.99
CA PHE A 3 -14.38 0.57 12.86
C PHE A 3 -13.99 1.90 13.51
N SER A 4 -13.30 1.91 14.63
CA SER A 4 -12.88 3.14 15.31
C SER A 4 -11.70 3.81 14.62
N VAL A 5 -10.68 3.06 14.23
CA VAL A 5 -9.47 3.62 13.58
C VAL A 5 -9.80 4.34 12.28
N ARG A 6 -10.59 3.70 11.40
CA ARG A 6 -10.94 4.31 10.11
C ARG A 6 -11.84 5.55 10.25
N ALA A 7 -12.77 5.56 11.21
CA ALA A 7 -13.62 6.72 11.44
C ALA A 7 -12.78 7.92 11.89
N VAL A 8 -11.79 7.70 12.75
CA VAL A 8 -10.85 8.73 13.18
C VAL A 8 -10.02 9.23 11.99
N LEU A 9 -9.43 8.33 11.18
CA LEU A 9 -8.63 8.72 10.02
C LEU A 9 -9.48 9.44 8.96
N ARG A 10 -10.72 8.99 8.72
CA ARG A 10 -11.66 9.68 7.81
C ARG A 10 -11.91 11.12 8.27
N ALA A 11 -12.21 11.32 9.56
CA ALA A 11 -12.47 12.64 10.12
C ALA A 11 -11.23 13.55 9.96
N ILE A 12 -10.03 13.07 10.35
CA ILE A 12 -8.79 13.82 10.18
C ILE A 12 -8.55 14.20 8.71
N CYS A 13 -8.73 13.27 7.79
CA CYS A 13 -8.55 13.54 6.36
C CYS A 13 -9.57 14.55 5.83
N ALA A 14 -10.84 14.47 6.27
CA ALA A 14 -11.90 15.40 5.89
C ALA A 14 -11.57 16.83 6.40
N ASP A 15 -11.17 16.97 7.66
CA ASP A 15 -10.78 18.25 8.25
C ASP A 15 -9.58 18.88 7.55
N LEU A 16 -8.66 18.05 7.06
CA LEU A 16 -7.51 18.50 6.30
C LEU A 16 -7.77 18.65 4.79
N GLY A 17 -8.96 18.27 4.29
CA GLY A 17 -9.27 18.26 2.87
C GLY A 17 -8.42 17.29 2.07
N LEU A 18 -8.06 16.14 2.64
CA LEU A 18 -7.27 15.09 2.00
C LEU A 18 -8.17 13.96 1.53
N PRO A 19 -8.02 13.46 0.28
CA PRO A 19 -8.65 12.23 -0.14
C PRO A 19 -8.19 11.05 0.73
N PHE A 20 -9.12 10.16 1.07
CA PHE A 20 -8.84 9.01 1.92
C PHE A 20 -9.37 7.71 1.32
N VAL A 21 -8.53 6.69 1.27
CA VAL A 21 -8.88 5.31 0.90
C VAL A 21 -8.54 4.41 2.09
N PHE A 22 -9.51 3.64 2.56
CA PHE A 22 -9.27 2.69 3.64
C PHE A 22 -8.75 1.36 3.09
N LYS A 23 -7.59 0.91 3.59
CA LYS A 23 -7.00 -0.36 3.18
C LYS A 23 -6.97 -1.38 4.32
N ALA A 24 -7.42 -2.61 4.03
CA ALA A 24 -7.13 -3.76 4.88
C ALA A 24 -6.99 -5.02 4.04
N SER A 25 -6.13 -5.96 4.49
CA SER A 25 -5.97 -7.25 3.84
C SER A 25 -6.93 -8.29 4.44
N TYR A 26 -7.49 -9.15 3.60
CA TYR A 26 -8.24 -10.32 4.04
C TYR A 26 -7.33 -11.53 4.32
N ASP A 27 -6.14 -11.54 3.73
CA ASP A 27 -5.08 -12.51 3.97
C ASP A 27 -3.70 -11.82 3.97
N LYS A 28 -2.80 -12.33 4.78
CA LYS A 28 -1.38 -11.99 4.79
C LYS A 28 -0.59 -13.16 4.19
N ALA A 29 -0.64 -13.29 2.85
CA ALA A 29 -0.17 -14.47 2.12
C ALA A 29 1.35 -14.70 2.17
N ASN A 30 2.16 -13.67 2.45
CA ASN A 30 3.63 -13.72 2.41
C ASN A 30 4.30 -13.76 3.80
N ARG A 31 3.66 -14.37 4.79
CA ARG A 31 4.25 -14.51 6.14
C ARG A 31 5.51 -15.35 6.15
N SER A 32 6.51 -14.94 6.95
CA SER A 32 7.75 -15.70 7.16
C SER A 32 7.52 -17.02 7.92
N SER A 33 6.50 -17.10 8.76
CA SER A 33 6.17 -18.29 9.54
C SER A 33 4.76 -18.76 9.27
N LEU A 34 4.57 -20.08 9.12
CA LEU A 34 3.24 -20.71 9.00
C LEU A 34 2.34 -20.48 10.22
N LYS A 35 2.94 -20.21 11.39
CA LYS A 35 2.21 -19.93 12.64
C LYS A 35 1.72 -18.49 12.75
N SER A 36 2.13 -17.61 11.85
CA SER A 36 1.72 -16.21 11.87
C SER A 36 0.25 -16.03 11.52
N TYR A 37 -0.37 -15.01 12.09
CA TYR A 37 -1.74 -14.65 11.76
C TYR A 37 -1.89 -14.33 10.27
N ARG A 38 -2.84 -14.99 9.59
CA ARG A 38 -3.09 -14.83 8.16
C ARG A 38 -4.23 -13.86 7.85
N GLY A 39 -5.26 -13.81 8.64
CA GLY A 39 -6.46 -13.02 8.38
C GLY A 39 -7.74 -13.85 8.38
N PRO A 40 -8.89 -13.23 8.06
CA PRO A 40 -10.19 -13.92 8.03
C PRO A 40 -10.43 -14.81 6.79
N GLY A 41 -9.58 -14.71 5.76
CA GLY A 41 -9.77 -15.33 4.45
C GLY A 41 -10.64 -14.50 3.51
N LEU A 42 -10.69 -14.91 2.23
CA LEU A 42 -11.28 -14.14 1.13
C LEU A 42 -12.75 -13.78 1.38
N GLU A 43 -13.63 -14.77 1.49
CA GLU A 43 -15.09 -14.54 1.58
C GLU A 43 -15.47 -13.66 2.77
N LYS A 44 -15.01 -14.05 3.96
CA LYS A 44 -15.30 -13.31 5.19
C LYS A 44 -14.66 -11.91 5.18
N GLY A 45 -13.44 -11.82 4.64
CA GLY A 45 -12.73 -10.54 4.51
C GLY A 45 -13.43 -9.57 3.57
N LEU A 46 -13.89 -10.04 2.41
CA LEU A 46 -14.64 -9.21 1.46
C LEU A 46 -15.99 -8.77 2.04
N ALA A 47 -16.70 -9.64 2.75
CA ALA A 47 -17.95 -9.27 3.44
C ALA A 47 -17.71 -8.15 4.47
N ILE A 48 -16.63 -8.24 5.26
CA ILE A 48 -16.24 -7.19 6.22
C ILE A 48 -15.91 -5.89 5.48
N LEU A 49 -15.17 -5.95 4.37
CA LEU A 49 -14.80 -4.76 3.60
C LEU A 49 -16.01 -4.09 2.96
N ALA A 50 -16.96 -4.86 2.43
CA ALA A 50 -18.23 -4.36 1.90
C ALA A 50 -19.06 -3.66 2.99
N GLU A 51 -19.12 -4.23 4.18
CA GLU A 51 -19.78 -3.62 5.35
C GLU A 51 -19.10 -2.30 5.75
N VAL A 52 -17.76 -2.28 5.73
CA VAL A 52 -16.98 -1.05 5.97
C VAL A 52 -17.32 0.02 4.96
N LYS A 53 -17.30 -0.31 3.67
CA LYS A 53 -17.63 0.61 2.58
C LYS A 53 -18.99 1.23 2.77
N ALA A 54 -20.02 0.41 3.04
CA ALA A 54 -21.37 0.85 3.23
C ALA A 54 -21.60 1.74 4.48
N LYS A 55 -20.95 1.39 5.61
CA LYS A 55 -21.19 2.09 6.89
C LYS A 55 -20.36 3.35 7.08
N VAL A 56 -19.18 3.44 6.46
CA VAL A 56 -18.25 4.56 6.68
C VAL A 56 -18.17 5.48 5.48
N ASP A 57 -18.73 5.06 4.35
CA ASP A 57 -18.72 5.85 3.10
C ASP A 57 -17.30 6.29 2.73
N VAL A 58 -16.43 5.32 2.53
CA VAL A 58 -15.04 5.51 2.10
C VAL A 58 -14.68 4.51 1.01
N PRO A 59 -13.87 4.90 0.03
CA PRO A 59 -13.28 3.94 -0.92
C PRO A 59 -12.45 2.90 -0.18
N ILE A 60 -12.49 1.67 -0.69
CA ILE A 60 -11.83 0.50 -0.09
C ILE A 60 -10.68 0.04 -0.98
N ALA A 61 -9.54 -0.26 -0.35
CA ALA A 61 -8.44 -0.96 -0.96
C ALA A 61 -8.21 -2.32 -0.28
N THR A 62 -7.87 -3.33 -1.07
CA THR A 62 -7.32 -4.60 -0.55
C THR A 62 -6.37 -5.23 -1.55
N ASP A 63 -5.51 -6.12 -1.08
CA ASP A 63 -4.52 -6.81 -1.90
C ASP A 63 -5.03 -8.19 -2.37
N ILE A 64 -4.54 -8.60 -3.53
CA ILE A 64 -4.79 -9.91 -4.17
C ILE A 64 -3.50 -10.72 -4.22
N HIS A 65 -3.61 -12.06 -4.25
CA HIS A 65 -2.45 -12.95 -4.22
C HIS A 65 -2.47 -14.00 -5.33
N THR A 66 -3.64 -14.32 -5.88
CA THR A 66 -3.82 -15.27 -6.99
C THR A 66 -4.75 -14.70 -8.06
N VAL A 67 -4.77 -15.34 -9.24
CA VAL A 67 -5.62 -14.94 -10.36
C VAL A 67 -7.10 -15.06 -10.01
N GLU A 68 -7.48 -16.11 -9.28
CA GLU A 68 -8.87 -16.40 -8.91
C GLU A 68 -9.47 -15.36 -7.97
N GLU A 69 -8.63 -14.64 -7.26
CA GLU A 69 -9.06 -13.56 -6.33
C GLU A 69 -9.40 -12.25 -7.05
N CYS A 70 -8.94 -12.07 -8.29
CA CYS A 70 -9.03 -10.78 -8.99
C CYS A 70 -10.49 -10.31 -9.17
N GLU A 71 -11.38 -11.15 -9.68
CA GLU A 71 -12.78 -10.79 -9.93
C GLU A 71 -13.57 -10.56 -8.63
N PRO A 72 -13.59 -11.48 -7.64
CA PRO A 72 -14.34 -11.24 -6.41
C PRO A 72 -13.81 -10.02 -5.62
N VAL A 73 -12.52 -9.76 -5.66
CA VAL A 73 -11.94 -8.57 -5.00
C VAL A 73 -12.35 -7.29 -5.73
N ALA A 74 -12.24 -7.24 -7.06
CA ALA A 74 -12.62 -6.07 -7.84
C ALA A 74 -14.11 -5.71 -7.72
N ALA A 75 -14.97 -6.69 -7.45
CA ALA A 75 -16.40 -6.44 -7.21
C ALA A 75 -16.68 -5.65 -5.91
N VAL A 76 -15.74 -5.64 -4.96
CA VAL A 76 -15.90 -4.98 -3.65
C VAL A 76 -14.98 -3.77 -3.52
N ALA A 77 -13.70 -3.91 -3.89
CA ALA A 77 -12.67 -2.91 -3.70
C ALA A 77 -12.66 -1.87 -4.83
N ASP A 78 -12.54 -0.60 -4.47
CA ASP A 78 -12.35 0.51 -5.41
C ASP A 78 -10.89 0.59 -5.88
N LEU A 79 -9.97 0.07 -5.08
CA LEU A 79 -8.54 0.04 -5.35
C LEU A 79 -8.00 -1.38 -5.11
N VAL A 80 -7.73 -2.11 -6.19
CA VAL A 80 -7.14 -3.46 -6.13
C VAL A 80 -5.63 -3.34 -6.06
N GLN A 81 -5.01 -3.92 -5.03
CA GLN A 81 -3.57 -3.83 -4.83
C GLN A 81 -2.86 -5.12 -5.23
N ILE A 82 -1.81 -4.98 -6.05
CA ILE A 82 -0.83 -6.05 -6.30
C ILE A 82 0.34 -5.86 -5.33
N PRO A 83 0.64 -6.85 -4.47
CA PRO A 83 1.79 -6.82 -3.57
C PRO A 83 3.13 -6.75 -4.31
N ALA A 84 4.15 -6.20 -3.65
CA ALA A 84 5.46 -5.97 -4.24
C ALA A 84 6.12 -7.24 -4.79
N PHE A 85 6.03 -8.36 -4.08
CA PHE A 85 6.63 -9.63 -4.54
C PHE A 85 5.97 -10.16 -5.82
N LEU A 86 4.71 -9.82 -6.07
CA LEU A 86 3.90 -10.32 -7.17
C LEU A 86 3.82 -9.36 -8.37
N CYS A 87 4.45 -8.19 -8.29
CA CYS A 87 4.33 -7.13 -9.30
C CYS A 87 4.82 -7.54 -10.70
N ARG A 88 5.59 -8.61 -10.81
CA ARG A 88 6.08 -9.16 -12.09
C ARG A 88 5.33 -10.40 -12.59
N GLN A 89 4.41 -10.96 -11.81
CA GLN A 89 3.60 -12.12 -12.21
C GLN A 89 2.63 -11.73 -13.32
N THR A 90 2.95 -12.12 -14.55
CA THR A 90 2.23 -11.65 -15.76
C THR A 90 0.75 -11.99 -15.68
N ASP A 91 0.39 -13.23 -15.37
CA ASP A 91 -1.00 -13.67 -15.32
C ASP A 91 -1.79 -12.92 -14.25
N LEU A 92 -1.20 -12.68 -13.08
CA LEU A 92 -1.83 -11.92 -12.00
C LEU A 92 -2.04 -10.46 -12.41
N VAL A 93 -1.03 -9.80 -13.00
CA VAL A 93 -1.14 -8.40 -13.44
C VAL A 93 -2.23 -8.25 -14.50
N VAL A 94 -2.28 -9.16 -15.49
CA VAL A 94 -3.28 -9.15 -16.56
C VAL A 94 -4.69 -9.40 -16.02
N ALA A 95 -4.86 -10.40 -15.16
CA ALA A 95 -6.15 -10.71 -14.56
C ALA A 95 -6.66 -9.57 -13.66
N ALA A 96 -5.78 -9.03 -12.81
CA ALA A 96 -6.09 -7.88 -11.98
C ALA A 96 -6.50 -6.65 -12.80
N ALA A 97 -5.74 -6.33 -13.86
CA ALA A 97 -6.05 -5.19 -14.73
C ALA A 97 -7.44 -5.34 -15.39
N ARG A 98 -7.75 -6.52 -15.93
CA ARG A 98 -9.06 -6.81 -16.55
C ARG A 98 -10.20 -6.71 -15.56
N ALA A 99 -10.10 -7.38 -14.42
CA ALA A 99 -11.14 -7.37 -13.39
C ALA A 99 -11.37 -5.95 -12.84
N THR A 100 -10.30 -5.23 -12.52
CA THR A 100 -10.38 -3.85 -12.01
C THR A 100 -11.00 -2.90 -13.06
N ARG A 101 -10.62 -3.03 -14.33
CA ARG A 101 -11.19 -2.22 -15.43
C ARG A 101 -12.67 -2.50 -15.60
N ALA A 102 -13.07 -3.76 -15.58
CA ALA A 102 -14.47 -4.16 -15.70
C ALA A 102 -15.34 -3.62 -14.55
N ALA A 103 -14.78 -3.54 -13.35
CA ALA A 103 -15.46 -3.00 -12.17
C ALA A 103 -15.39 -1.45 -12.08
N GLY A 104 -14.68 -0.76 -12.96
CA GLY A 104 -14.50 0.70 -12.92
C GLY A 104 -13.60 1.18 -11.77
N GLY A 105 -12.77 0.30 -11.21
CA GLY A 105 -11.86 0.59 -10.12
C GLY A 105 -10.46 1.04 -10.57
N LEU A 106 -9.55 1.21 -9.60
CA LEU A 106 -8.15 1.54 -9.81
C LEU A 106 -7.24 0.39 -9.40
N LEU A 107 -6.11 0.24 -10.10
CA LEU A 107 -5.07 -0.75 -9.81
C LEU A 107 -3.89 -0.08 -9.10
N HIS A 108 -3.55 -0.55 -7.90
CA HIS A 108 -2.41 -0.07 -7.11
C HIS A 108 -1.31 -1.11 -7.11
N VAL A 109 -0.18 -0.82 -7.75
CA VAL A 109 0.91 -1.79 -7.90
C VAL A 109 2.09 -1.37 -7.05
N LYS A 110 2.41 -2.14 -6.02
CA LYS A 110 3.62 -1.94 -5.23
C LYS A 110 4.84 -2.41 -6.02
N LYS A 111 5.79 -1.51 -6.22
CA LYS A 111 7.06 -1.83 -6.88
C LYS A 111 7.83 -2.87 -6.05
N GLY A 112 8.28 -3.93 -6.70
CA GLY A 112 9.13 -4.94 -6.07
C GLY A 112 10.45 -4.36 -5.57
N GLN A 113 10.96 -4.86 -4.44
CA GLN A 113 12.23 -4.41 -3.86
C GLN A 113 13.46 -4.71 -4.74
N PHE A 114 13.28 -5.52 -5.75
CA PHE A 114 14.27 -5.94 -6.74
C PHE A 114 14.16 -5.20 -8.06
N LEU A 115 13.14 -4.33 -8.23
CA LEU A 115 12.78 -3.70 -9.50
C LEU A 115 13.32 -2.28 -9.58
N ALA A 116 13.96 -1.94 -10.70
CA ALA A 116 14.33 -0.56 -10.97
C ALA A 116 13.07 0.31 -11.23
N PRO A 117 13.09 1.61 -10.87
CA PRO A 117 11.93 2.49 -11.05
C PRO A 117 11.41 2.52 -12.49
N TRP A 118 12.29 2.60 -13.49
CA TRP A 118 11.93 2.63 -14.92
C TRP A 118 11.39 1.30 -15.46
N ASP A 119 11.69 0.16 -14.81
CA ASP A 119 11.16 -1.16 -15.19
C ASP A 119 9.69 -1.33 -14.86
N CYS A 120 9.12 -0.42 -14.06
CA CYS A 120 7.68 -0.34 -13.84
C CYS A 120 6.91 -0.11 -15.15
N ARG A 121 7.57 0.39 -16.21
CA ARG A 121 7.00 0.47 -17.56
C ARG A 121 6.45 -0.87 -18.03
N ASN A 122 7.17 -1.96 -17.81
CA ASN A 122 6.74 -3.30 -18.23
C ASN A 122 5.42 -3.73 -17.55
N ILE A 123 5.13 -3.23 -16.36
CA ILE A 123 3.85 -3.46 -15.68
C ILE A 123 2.74 -2.67 -16.36
N LEU A 124 3.00 -1.38 -16.64
CA LEU A 124 2.04 -0.50 -17.31
C LEU A 124 1.73 -0.98 -18.74
N ASP A 125 2.71 -1.48 -19.47
CA ASP A 125 2.52 -2.05 -20.80
C ASP A 125 1.60 -3.28 -20.75
N LYS A 126 1.77 -4.18 -19.77
CA LYS A 126 0.86 -5.32 -19.55
C LYS A 126 -0.58 -4.85 -19.24
N VAL A 127 -0.73 -3.84 -18.39
CA VAL A 127 -2.06 -3.27 -18.08
C VAL A 127 -2.70 -2.70 -19.34
N LYS A 128 -1.95 -1.93 -20.12
CA LYS A 128 -2.41 -1.35 -21.38
C LYS A 128 -2.84 -2.41 -22.38
N GLU A 129 -2.01 -3.43 -22.61
CA GLU A 129 -2.33 -4.53 -23.53
C GLU A 129 -3.54 -5.34 -23.05
N ALA A 130 -3.63 -5.61 -21.74
CA ALA A 130 -4.71 -6.40 -21.17
C ALA A 130 -6.08 -5.72 -21.23
N THR A 131 -6.12 -4.38 -21.19
CA THR A 131 -7.36 -3.59 -21.08
C THR A 131 -7.73 -2.84 -22.34
N GLY A 132 -6.85 -2.79 -23.33
CA GLY A 132 -7.02 -1.97 -24.56
C GLY A 132 -7.07 -0.46 -24.29
N GLY A 133 -6.76 -0.01 -23.05
CA GLY A 133 -6.80 1.38 -22.63
C GLY A 133 -5.43 1.92 -22.21
N GLY A 134 -5.40 3.17 -21.76
CA GLY A 134 -4.19 3.76 -21.18
C GLY A 134 -3.90 3.23 -19.76
N PRO A 135 -2.74 3.57 -19.18
CA PRO A 135 -2.39 3.22 -17.82
C PRO A 135 -3.10 4.10 -16.76
N ASP A 136 -4.06 4.90 -17.17
CA ASP A 136 -4.82 5.88 -16.40
C ASP A 136 -5.52 5.32 -15.14
N MET A 137 -5.79 4.02 -15.14
CA MET A 137 -6.34 3.31 -13.98
C MET A 137 -5.27 2.80 -13.00
N THR A 138 -3.97 3.04 -13.25
CA THR A 138 -2.88 2.46 -12.47
C THR A 138 -2.19 3.51 -11.61
N ILE A 139 -1.97 3.17 -10.36
CA ILE A 139 -1.14 3.91 -9.40
C ILE A 139 0.08 3.04 -9.08
N LEU A 140 1.28 3.56 -9.28
CA LEU A 140 2.51 2.89 -8.85
C LEU A 140 2.81 3.27 -7.39
N CYS A 141 3.42 2.34 -6.66
CA CYS A 141 3.76 2.57 -5.26
C CYS A 141 5.22 2.21 -4.99
N GLU A 142 6.04 3.20 -4.65
CA GLU A 142 7.37 3.00 -4.12
C GLU A 142 7.29 2.42 -2.70
N ARG A 143 8.17 1.49 -2.34
CA ARG A 143 8.22 0.88 -1.01
C ARG A 143 9.63 0.42 -0.59
N GLY A 144 10.66 0.95 -1.23
CA GLY A 144 12.06 0.62 -1.00
C GLY A 144 12.58 -0.54 -1.84
N ASN A 145 13.89 -0.56 -1.95
CA ASN A 145 14.67 -1.61 -2.59
C ASN A 145 15.50 -2.37 -1.55
N SER A 146 15.76 -3.65 -1.80
CA SER A 146 16.71 -4.42 -1.01
C SER A 146 18.10 -3.82 -1.15
N PHE A 147 18.79 -3.60 -0.01
CA PHE A 147 20.12 -3.05 0.02
C PHE A 147 20.95 -3.81 1.05
N GLY A 148 21.70 -4.79 0.58
CA GLY A 148 22.32 -5.78 1.45
C GLY A 148 21.29 -6.76 2.03
N TYR A 149 21.67 -7.43 3.14
CA TYR A 149 20.79 -8.36 3.83
C TYR A 149 19.87 -7.63 4.81
N ASN A 150 18.60 -8.06 4.85
CA ASN A 150 17.63 -7.63 5.86
C ASN A 150 17.41 -6.11 5.97
N ASN A 151 17.68 -5.35 4.91
CA ASN A 151 17.55 -3.90 4.91
C ASN A 151 16.90 -3.40 3.62
N LEU A 152 16.18 -2.29 3.75
CA LEU A 152 15.56 -1.57 2.64
C LEU A 152 16.02 -0.11 2.66
N ILE A 153 16.18 0.46 1.46
CA ILE A 153 16.38 1.89 1.25
C ILE A 153 15.38 2.41 0.22
N VAL A 154 15.01 3.68 0.31
CA VAL A 154 14.20 4.36 -0.69
C VAL A 154 15.09 5.32 -1.48
N ASP A 155 15.14 5.11 -2.79
CA ASP A 155 15.70 6.08 -3.71
C ASP A 155 14.64 7.14 -4.03
N MET A 156 14.79 8.35 -3.47
CA MET A 156 13.84 9.44 -3.71
C MET A 156 13.84 9.92 -5.16
N LEU A 157 14.95 9.79 -5.89
CA LEU A 157 14.99 10.08 -7.33
C LEU A 157 14.14 9.11 -8.13
N GLY A 158 14.00 7.87 -7.65
CA GLY A 158 13.16 6.84 -8.26
C GLY A 158 11.69 7.22 -8.33
N ILE A 159 11.19 8.05 -7.42
CA ILE A 159 9.82 8.61 -7.48
C ILE A 159 9.66 9.44 -8.75
N GLY A 160 10.59 10.35 -9.02
CA GLY A 160 10.60 11.16 -10.24
C GLY A 160 10.69 10.31 -11.51
N GLU A 161 11.51 9.25 -11.49
CA GLU A 161 11.62 8.33 -12.63
C GLU A 161 10.31 7.58 -12.90
N MET A 162 9.63 7.09 -11.86
CA MET A 162 8.32 6.46 -12.04
C MET A 162 7.25 7.45 -12.52
N LYS A 163 7.28 8.71 -12.07
CA LYS A 163 6.33 9.74 -12.55
C LYS A 163 6.48 10.06 -14.04
N LYS A 164 7.68 9.92 -14.62
CA LYS A 164 7.89 10.05 -16.07
C LYS A 164 7.13 9.01 -16.89
N LEU A 165 6.64 7.95 -16.26
CA LEU A 165 5.80 6.94 -16.90
C LEU A 165 4.35 7.39 -17.11
N GLY A 166 3.96 8.59 -16.61
CA GLY A 166 2.66 9.20 -16.87
C GLY A 166 1.52 8.72 -15.96
N VAL A 167 1.84 8.10 -14.82
CA VAL A 167 0.84 7.62 -13.84
C VAL A 167 1.13 8.22 -12.46
N PRO A 168 0.11 8.30 -11.58
CA PRO A 168 0.33 8.68 -10.18
C PRO A 168 1.29 7.73 -9.47
N VAL A 169 2.10 8.28 -8.56
CA VAL A 169 3.06 7.53 -7.75
C VAL A 169 2.82 7.81 -6.27
N THR A 170 2.59 6.76 -5.50
CA THR A 170 2.50 6.81 -4.04
C THR A 170 3.75 6.27 -3.39
N ILE A 171 3.96 6.61 -2.11
CA ILE A 171 4.97 5.99 -1.25
C ILE A 171 4.31 5.16 -0.17
N ASP A 172 4.71 3.91 -0.02
CA ASP A 172 4.44 3.11 1.16
C ASP A 172 5.55 3.34 2.19
N ALA A 173 5.35 4.34 3.05
CA ALA A 173 6.34 4.71 4.03
C ALA A 173 6.43 3.72 5.20
N THR A 174 5.35 2.99 5.48
CA THR A 174 5.32 1.97 6.54
C THR A 174 6.21 0.78 6.20
N HIS A 175 6.07 0.24 4.99
CA HIS A 175 6.83 -0.95 4.60
C HIS A 175 8.23 -0.61 4.06
N ALA A 176 8.48 0.63 3.68
CA ALA A 176 9.81 1.08 3.26
C ALA A 176 10.86 1.08 4.38
N VAL A 177 10.43 1.12 5.64
CA VAL A 177 11.32 1.08 6.81
C VAL A 177 11.41 -0.29 7.47
N GLN A 178 10.83 -1.31 6.85
CA GLN A 178 10.96 -2.69 7.34
C GLN A 178 12.40 -3.18 7.29
N LEU A 179 12.69 -4.14 8.18
CA LEU A 179 13.91 -4.94 8.20
C LEU A 179 13.49 -6.40 7.97
N PRO A 180 13.42 -6.86 6.72
CA PRO A 180 12.90 -8.18 6.37
C PRO A 180 13.65 -9.30 7.10
N GLY A 181 12.92 -10.19 7.82
CA GLY A 181 13.51 -11.31 8.55
C GLY A 181 14.46 -10.91 9.69
N ALA A 182 14.37 -9.70 10.24
CA ALA A 182 15.29 -9.18 11.24
C ALA A 182 14.62 -8.64 12.51
N ASP A 183 13.46 -9.19 12.90
CA ASP A 183 12.88 -8.85 14.20
C ASP A 183 13.67 -9.54 15.32
N PRO A 184 14.40 -8.77 16.17
CA PRO A 184 15.23 -9.36 17.23
C PRO A 184 14.41 -10.11 18.28
N ARG A 185 13.12 -9.79 18.43
CA ARG A 185 12.22 -10.43 19.38
C ARG A 185 11.85 -11.87 18.99
N THR A 186 12.01 -12.20 17.71
CA THR A 186 11.59 -13.51 17.15
C THR A 186 12.77 -14.29 16.55
N GLY A 187 14.00 -13.80 16.71
CA GLY A 187 15.18 -14.43 16.09
C GLY A 187 15.12 -14.43 14.56
N GLY A 188 14.43 -13.45 13.96
CA GLY A 188 14.28 -13.35 12.49
C GLY A 188 13.07 -14.09 11.92
N ALA A 189 12.22 -14.71 12.75
CA ALA A 189 11.00 -15.38 12.29
C ALA A 189 9.91 -14.38 11.84
N SER A 190 10.10 -13.09 12.09
CA SER A 190 9.26 -11.99 11.61
C SER A 190 10.08 -10.80 11.12
N THR A 191 9.41 -9.88 10.46
CA THR A 191 10.01 -8.65 9.94
C THR A 191 10.18 -7.63 11.07
N GLY A 192 11.38 -7.08 11.19
CA GLY A 192 11.69 -5.91 12.01
C GLY A 192 11.25 -4.60 11.33
N GLY A 193 11.48 -3.47 12.00
CA GLY A 193 11.14 -2.16 11.44
C GLY A 193 11.74 -1.00 12.23
N ARG A 194 11.73 0.17 11.61
CA ARG A 194 12.25 1.44 12.15
C ARG A 194 11.10 2.46 12.14
N ARG A 195 10.14 2.33 13.07
CA ARG A 195 8.93 3.16 13.15
C ARG A 195 9.22 4.65 13.00
N ASP A 196 10.26 5.15 13.64
CA ASP A 196 10.65 6.56 13.60
C ASP A 196 11.03 7.04 12.19
N GLY A 197 11.47 6.13 11.32
CA GLY A 197 11.78 6.39 9.92
C GLY A 197 10.55 6.65 9.04
N VAL A 198 9.36 6.21 9.44
CA VAL A 198 8.15 6.32 8.61
C VAL A 198 7.85 7.78 8.26
N SER A 199 7.88 8.67 9.26
CA SER A 199 7.62 10.09 9.05
C SER A 199 8.69 10.78 8.19
N VAL A 200 9.93 10.31 8.27
CA VAL A 200 11.04 10.81 7.44
C VAL A 200 10.80 10.43 5.98
N ILE A 201 10.55 9.14 5.72
CA ILE A 201 10.29 8.64 4.37
C ILE A 201 9.06 9.31 3.76
N ALA A 202 7.96 9.41 4.50
CA ALA A 202 6.73 10.05 4.01
C ALA A 202 6.96 11.51 3.59
N LYS A 203 7.59 12.31 4.45
CA LYS A 203 7.91 13.73 4.15
C LYS A 203 8.84 13.87 2.96
N SER A 204 9.92 13.08 2.91
CA SER A 204 10.89 13.13 1.82
C SER A 204 10.26 12.73 0.48
N ALA A 205 9.40 11.70 0.47
CA ALA A 205 8.74 11.25 -0.74
C ALA A 205 7.72 12.27 -1.27
N ILE A 206 6.95 12.93 -0.41
CA ILE A 206 6.06 14.02 -0.80
C ILE A 206 6.87 15.19 -1.35
N ALA A 207 8.00 15.53 -0.71
CA ALA A 207 8.91 16.58 -1.21
C ALA A 207 9.53 16.18 -2.57
N ALA A 208 9.80 14.90 -2.82
CA ALA A 208 10.26 14.39 -4.10
C ALA A 208 9.16 14.30 -5.18
N GLY A 209 7.91 14.65 -4.84
CA GLY A 209 6.81 14.74 -5.79
C GLY A 209 5.86 13.53 -5.81
N ALA A 210 5.87 12.66 -4.80
CA ALA A 210 4.86 11.61 -4.68
C ALA A 210 3.44 12.22 -4.58
N ASP A 211 2.47 11.56 -5.22
CA ASP A 211 1.08 12.02 -5.30
C ASP A 211 0.24 11.58 -4.09
N GLY A 212 0.73 10.63 -3.31
CA GLY A 212 0.04 10.15 -2.12
C GLY A 212 0.94 9.30 -1.23
N VAL A 213 0.42 8.96 -0.05
CA VAL A 213 1.11 8.14 0.94
C VAL A 213 0.27 6.93 1.34
N PHE A 214 0.92 5.79 1.52
CA PHE A 214 0.37 4.63 2.19
C PHE A 214 0.97 4.55 3.59
N LEU A 215 0.12 4.54 4.61
CA LEU A 215 0.51 4.51 6.02
C LEU A 215 -0.36 3.52 6.78
N GLU A 216 0.24 2.77 7.69
CA GLU A 216 -0.46 1.89 8.61
C GLU A 216 -0.47 2.51 10.01
N PHE A 217 -1.67 2.62 10.60
CA PHE A 217 -1.90 3.13 11.95
C PHE A 217 -2.56 2.08 12.83
N HIS A 218 -2.19 2.08 14.09
CA HIS A 218 -2.81 1.24 15.11
C HIS A 218 -2.94 2.02 16.43
N PRO A 219 -4.03 1.84 17.23
CA PRO A 219 -4.17 2.51 18.51
C PRO A 219 -3.06 2.16 19.51
N ASP A 220 -2.56 0.94 19.44
CA ASP A 220 -1.43 0.42 20.23
C ASP A 220 -0.53 -0.41 19.29
N PRO A 221 0.43 0.21 18.60
CA PRO A 221 1.23 -0.46 17.59
C PRO A 221 1.92 -1.74 18.07
N ASP A 222 2.33 -1.82 19.32
CA ASP A 222 3.04 -2.98 19.85
C ASP A 222 2.15 -4.22 19.99
N LYS A 223 0.81 -4.03 19.95
CA LYS A 223 -0.21 -5.09 19.90
C LYS A 223 -0.72 -5.38 18.49
N ALA A 224 -0.17 -4.73 17.47
CA ALA A 224 -0.57 -5.02 16.09
C ALA A 224 -0.24 -6.46 15.71
N LEU A 225 -1.19 -7.13 15.03
CA LEU A 225 -1.05 -8.52 14.58
C LEU A 225 -0.07 -8.68 13.42
N CYS A 226 0.30 -7.57 12.78
CA CYS A 226 1.29 -7.50 11.72
C CYS A 226 2.05 -6.17 11.80
N ASP A 227 3.31 -6.22 11.41
CA ASP A 227 4.22 -5.08 11.26
C ASP A 227 4.30 -4.13 12.47
N PRO A 228 4.26 -4.64 13.72
CA PRO A 228 4.20 -3.79 14.92
C PRO A 228 5.36 -2.79 15.01
N LEU A 229 6.52 -3.11 14.45
CA LEU A 229 7.73 -2.27 14.52
C LEU A 229 7.77 -1.14 13.46
N SER A 230 6.86 -1.13 12.49
CA SER A 230 6.74 -0.06 11.49
C SER A 230 5.36 0.61 11.48
N CYS A 231 4.37 0.06 12.18
CA CYS A 231 3.05 0.66 12.32
C CYS A 231 3.11 1.92 13.20
N LEU A 232 2.40 2.98 12.80
CA LEU A 232 2.35 4.25 13.53
C LEU A 232 1.27 4.27 14.61
N PRO A 233 1.47 4.99 15.73
CA PRO A 233 0.42 5.25 16.69
C PRO A 233 -0.64 6.20 16.11
N LEU A 234 -1.91 5.91 16.39
CA LEU A 234 -3.05 6.63 15.80
C LEU A 234 -3.14 8.08 16.26
N ASP A 235 -2.70 8.38 17.46
CA ASP A 235 -2.71 9.73 18.06
C ASP A 235 -1.80 10.71 17.33
N GLY A 236 -0.75 10.23 16.65
CA GLY A 236 0.13 11.03 15.81
C GLY A 236 -0.40 11.35 14.40
N ALA A 237 -1.52 10.75 14.00
CA ALA A 237 -1.98 10.80 12.60
C ALA A 237 -2.30 12.23 12.13
N ALA A 238 -3.02 13.01 12.93
CA ALA A 238 -3.40 14.38 12.55
C ALA A 238 -2.18 15.28 12.30
N THR A 239 -1.21 15.24 13.20
CA THR A 239 0.02 16.04 13.09
C THR A 239 0.85 15.63 11.87
N LEU A 240 1.01 14.32 11.64
CA LEU A 240 1.75 13.85 10.47
C LEU A 240 1.06 14.23 9.16
N LEU A 241 -0.25 14.01 9.03
CA LEU A 241 -0.99 14.32 7.81
C LEU A 241 -1.04 15.82 7.52
N ALA A 242 -1.19 16.66 8.54
CA ALA A 242 -1.08 18.13 8.39
C ALA A 242 0.31 18.54 7.90
N THR A 243 1.37 17.94 8.44
CA THR A 243 2.75 18.18 7.99
C THR A 243 2.94 17.77 6.54
N LEU A 244 2.46 16.59 6.13
CA LEU A 244 2.57 16.13 4.75
C LEU A 244 1.83 17.05 3.77
N LYS A 245 0.64 17.56 4.16
CA LYS A 245 -0.10 18.56 3.39
C LYS A 245 0.71 19.85 3.22
N ALA A 246 1.35 20.33 4.28
CA ALA A 246 2.18 21.54 4.22
C ALA A 246 3.41 21.33 3.33
N VAL A 247 4.11 20.19 3.42
CA VAL A 247 5.23 19.86 2.53
C VAL A 247 4.77 19.80 1.08
N HIS A 248 3.64 19.15 0.80
CA HIS A 248 3.08 19.08 -0.55
C HIS A 248 2.78 20.49 -1.12
N ALA A 249 2.22 21.38 -0.31
CA ALA A 249 1.94 22.76 -0.73
C ALA A 249 3.21 23.58 -0.99
N ALA A 250 4.30 23.29 -0.28
CA ALA A 250 5.56 24.03 -0.39
C ALA A 250 6.39 23.64 -1.64
N VAL A 251 6.14 22.48 -2.26
CA VAL A 251 6.93 21.96 -3.40
C VAL A 251 6.17 21.96 -4.74
N ARG A 252 4.96 22.54 -4.76
CA ARG A 252 4.12 22.70 -5.96
C ARG A 252 3.98 24.20 -6.40
#